data_cd7cf7df8be2ad87d48b69ce1fb14533
#
_entry.id   cd7cf7df8be2ad87d48b69ce1fb14533
#
_cell.length_a   1.000
_cell.length_b   1.000
_cell.length_c   1.000
_cell.angle_alpha   90.00
_cell.angle_beta   90.00
_cell.angle_gamma   90.00
#
_symmetry.space_group_name_H-M   'P 1'
#
loop_
_entity.id
_entity.type
_entity.pdbx_description
1 polymer ?
#
loop_
_entity_poly.entity_id
_entity_poly.type
_entity_poly.pdbx_seq_one_letter_code
_entity_poly.pdbx_strand_id
1 'polypeptide(L)'
;MPEKILVIDDDENTLWLIGTLLQHHGFEVLKTASATDALDVIRAQPLDLVLLDVMMPDMDGWEVCRRIRETSAVPIIFITAKSSVKDVVKGLEIGGDDYVVKPFDNHELLARIHTQLRRGTTERGADELTFADGDLRINFHTREVSVYGKLVELTPKEFTLLSVLARNAGRVLTRSELITQTWGPEYGEANESLKLYVHYLRKKIERDPNRPEFILTSRGIGYRFANK
;
A
#
# COMPACT_ATOMS: atom_id res chain seq x y z
N MET A 1 8.08 4.52 -20.09
CA MET A 1 7.52 5.88 -19.93
C MET A 1 7.87 6.33 -18.53
N PRO A 2 8.05 7.62 -18.27
CA PRO A 2 8.24 8.10 -16.90
C PRO A 2 7.03 7.75 -16.03
N GLU A 3 7.28 7.39 -14.79
CA GLU A 3 6.21 7.12 -13.81
C GLU A 3 5.47 8.42 -13.50
N LYS A 4 4.14 8.34 -13.43
CA LYS A 4 3.22 9.46 -13.26
C LYS A 4 2.76 9.58 -11.83
N ILE A 5 3.14 10.69 -11.17
CA ILE A 5 2.85 10.95 -9.76
C ILE A 5 1.89 12.12 -9.61
N LEU A 6 0.79 11.94 -8.89
CA LEU A 6 -0.11 13.02 -8.50
C LEU A 6 0.27 13.53 -7.09
N VAL A 7 0.48 14.84 -6.96
CA VAL A 7 0.72 15.52 -5.69
C VAL A 7 -0.50 16.35 -5.33
N ILE A 8 -1.04 16.13 -4.14
CA ILE A 8 -2.25 16.75 -3.61
C ILE A 8 -1.92 17.42 -2.28
N ASP A 9 -1.94 18.75 -2.25
CA ASP A 9 -1.59 19.56 -1.07
C ASP A 9 -2.19 20.96 -1.25
N ASP A 10 -2.80 21.54 -0.24
CA ASP A 10 -3.40 22.88 -0.34
C ASP A 10 -2.36 24.01 -0.29
N ASP A 11 -1.12 23.74 0.13
CA ASP A 11 -0.01 24.68 0.09
C ASP A 11 0.71 24.66 -1.27
N GLU A 12 0.57 25.73 -2.03
CA GLU A 12 1.22 25.88 -3.35
C GLU A 12 2.75 25.80 -3.28
N ASN A 13 3.37 26.22 -2.17
CA ASN A 13 4.83 26.12 -1.99
C ASN A 13 5.25 24.65 -1.87
N THR A 14 4.48 23.86 -1.13
CA THR A 14 4.69 22.41 -1.01
C THR A 14 4.51 21.74 -2.39
N LEU A 15 3.46 22.06 -3.13
CA LEU A 15 3.24 21.56 -4.49
C LEU A 15 4.39 21.91 -5.43
N TRP A 16 4.90 23.14 -5.34
CA TRP A 16 6.03 23.57 -6.15
C TRP A 16 7.31 22.83 -5.77
N LEU A 17 7.62 22.74 -4.47
CA LEU A 17 8.82 22.09 -3.96
C LEU A 17 8.87 20.60 -4.34
N ILE A 18 7.80 19.87 -4.00
CA ILE A 18 7.71 18.43 -4.29
C ILE A 18 7.70 18.21 -5.81
N GLY A 19 6.92 19.01 -6.54
CA GLY A 19 6.85 18.88 -7.99
C GLY A 19 8.19 19.09 -8.68
N THR A 20 8.96 20.10 -8.25
CA THR A 20 10.30 20.39 -8.79
C THR A 20 11.27 19.25 -8.46
N LEU A 21 11.25 18.76 -7.22
CA LEU A 21 12.06 17.62 -6.79
C LEU A 21 11.81 16.39 -7.67
N LEU A 22 10.55 16.03 -7.87
CA LEU A 22 10.16 14.84 -8.61
C LEU A 22 10.47 14.97 -10.11
N GLN A 23 10.20 16.12 -10.71
CA GLN A 23 10.54 16.38 -12.11
C GLN A 23 12.05 16.30 -12.36
N HIS A 24 12.87 16.82 -11.43
CA HIS A 24 14.32 16.68 -11.50
C HIS A 24 14.80 15.21 -11.49
N HIS A 25 14.02 14.32 -10.86
CA HIS A 25 14.30 12.88 -10.82
C HIS A 25 13.62 12.09 -11.94
N GLY A 26 13.05 12.77 -12.93
CA GLY A 26 12.53 12.16 -14.17
C GLY A 26 11.08 11.67 -14.09
N PHE A 27 10.33 12.00 -13.04
CA PHE A 27 8.91 11.67 -12.92
C PHE A 27 8.03 12.64 -13.71
N GLU A 28 6.91 12.14 -14.25
CA GLU A 28 5.81 12.97 -14.74
C GLU A 28 4.95 13.38 -13.54
N VAL A 29 4.76 14.70 -13.32
CA VAL A 29 4.11 15.19 -12.10
C VAL A 29 2.86 15.97 -12.43
N LEU A 30 1.74 15.51 -11.89
CA LEU A 30 0.48 16.25 -11.81
C LEU A 30 0.36 16.86 -10.42
N LYS A 31 -0.22 18.06 -10.34
CA LYS A 31 -0.37 18.79 -9.06
C LYS A 31 -1.77 19.33 -8.94
N THR A 32 -2.35 19.27 -7.76
CA THR A 32 -3.62 19.93 -7.45
C THR A 32 -3.69 20.32 -5.99
N ALA A 33 -4.29 21.47 -5.72
CA ALA A 33 -4.62 21.92 -4.36
C ALA A 33 -6.06 21.52 -3.93
N SER A 34 -6.82 20.88 -4.82
CA SER A 34 -8.21 20.54 -4.62
C SER A 34 -8.42 19.04 -4.50
N ALA A 35 -9.06 18.60 -3.42
CA ALA A 35 -9.44 17.21 -3.21
C ALA A 35 -10.41 16.70 -4.30
N THR A 36 -11.32 17.54 -4.75
CA THR A 36 -12.29 17.19 -5.81
C THR A 36 -11.57 16.97 -7.13
N ASP A 37 -10.70 17.91 -7.54
CA ASP A 37 -9.96 17.80 -8.78
C ASP A 37 -9.04 16.57 -8.77
N ALA A 38 -8.45 16.25 -7.61
CA ALA A 38 -7.64 15.05 -7.44
C ALA A 38 -8.43 13.77 -7.75
N LEU A 39 -9.65 13.66 -7.24
CA LEU A 39 -10.50 12.49 -7.50
C LEU A 39 -10.88 12.38 -8.99
N ASP A 40 -11.10 13.52 -9.65
CA ASP A 40 -11.40 13.54 -11.09
C ASP A 40 -10.18 13.13 -11.93
N VAL A 41 -8.98 13.60 -11.57
CA VAL A 41 -7.72 13.20 -12.21
C VAL A 41 -7.49 11.68 -12.08
N ILE A 42 -7.71 11.12 -10.89
CA ILE A 42 -7.53 9.68 -10.62
C ILE A 42 -8.50 8.82 -11.44
N ARG A 43 -9.72 9.31 -11.69
CA ARG A 43 -10.69 8.62 -12.54
C ARG A 43 -10.39 8.73 -14.03
N ALA A 44 -9.79 9.85 -14.45
CA ALA A 44 -9.56 10.18 -15.85
C ALA A 44 -8.34 9.49 -16.46
N GLN A 45 -7.32 9.15 -15.67
CA GLN A 45 -6.08 8.60 -16.19
C GLN A 45 -5.36 7.71 -15.16
N PRO A 46 -4.58 6.71 -15.64
CA PRO A 46 -3.78 5.88 -14.76
C PRO A 46 -2.65 6.70 -14.11
N LEU A 47 -2.42 6.45 -12.84
CA LEU A 47 -1.34 7.02 -12.04
C LEU A 47 -0.51 5.88 -11.43
N ASP A 48 0.78 6.13 -11.24
CA ASP A 48 1.69 5.16 -10.63
C ASP A 48 1.82 5.38 -9.11
N LEU A 49 1.56 6.62 -8.63
CA LEU A 49 1.62 6.95 -7.20
C LEU A 49 0.84 8.24 -6.91
N VAL A 50 0.30 8.34 -5.71
CA VAL A 50 -0.31 9.56 -5.16
C VAL A 50 0.44 9.99 -3.91
N LEU A 51 0.85 11.26 -3.84
CA LEU A 51 1.32 11.94 -2.64
C LEU A 51 0.18 12.82 -2.13
N LEU A 52 -0.22 12.65 -0.87
CA LEU A 52 -1.47 13.23 -0.36
C LEU A 52 -1.26 13.89 1.01
N ASP A 53 -1.51 15.20 1.09
CA ASP A 53 -1.61 15.82 2.41
C ASP A 53 -2.91 15.41 3.10
N VAL A 54 -2.82 15.27 4.41
CA VAL A 54 -3.97 15.01 5.28
C VAL A 54 -4.71 16.30 5.63
N MET A 55 -3.96 17.40 5.80
CA MET A 55 -4.49 18.65 6.35
C MET A 55 -4.96 19.59 5.24
N MET A 56 -6.02 19.23 4.53
CA MET A 56 -6.64 20.09 3.53
C MET A 56 -7.98 20.69 4.04
N PRO A 57 -8.37 21.91 3.62
CA PRO A 57 -9.47 22.65 4.22
C PRO A 57 -10.86 22.06 3.90
N ASP A 58 -11.12 21.64 2.67
CA ASP A 58 -12.48 21.25 2.23
C ASP A 58 -12.80 19.78 2.48
N MET A 59 -11.84 18.91 2.22
CA MET A 59 -11.94 17.47 2.43
C MET A 59 -10.58 16.97 2.93
N ASP A 60 -10.57 16.37 4.12
CA ASP A 60 -9.32 15.88 4.69
C ASP A 60 -8.75 14.72 3.84
N GLY A 61 -7.42 14.58 3.85
CA GLY A 61 -6.74 13.56 3.06
C GLY A 61 -7.15 12.12 3.43
N TRP A 62 -7.68 11.90 4.64
CA TRP A 62 -8.22 10.60 5.03
C TRP A 62 -9.46 10.23 4.20
N GLU A 63 -10.36 11.20 4.00
CA GLU A 63 -11.57 11.00 3.19
C GLU A 63 -11.21 10.86 1.71
N VAL A 64 -10.24 11.65 1.21
CA VAL A 64 -9.72 11.50 -0.16
C VAL A 64 -9.18 10.09 -0.37
N CYS A 65 -8.34 9.60 0.53
CA CYS A 65 -7.80 8.25 0.47
C CYS A 65 -8.90 7.18 0.44
N ARG A 66 -9.91 7.30 1.30
CA ARG A 66 -11.04 6.36 1.33
C ARG A 66 -11.78 6.31 0.00
N ARG A 67 -12.06 7.47 -0.62
CA ARG A 67 -12.73 7.56 -1.93
C ARG A 67 -11.86 7.01 -3.06
N ILE A 68 -10.55 7.24 -3.01
CA ILE A 68 -9.62 6.61 -3.98
C ILE A 68 -9.72 5.09 -3.87
N ARG A 69 -9.73 4.54 -2.66
CA ARG A 69 -9.78 3.09 -2.42
C ARG A 69 -11.09 2.41 -2.84
N GLU A 70 -12.16 3.16 -3.07
CA GLU A 70 -13.38 2.63 -3.65
C GLU A 70 -13.20 2.19 -5.11
N THR A 71 -12.26 2.81 -5.83
CA THR A 71 -12.12 2.64 -7.29
C THR A 71 -10.70 2.34 -7.76
N SER A 72 -9.68 2.49 -6.91
CA SER A 72 -8.27 2.35 -7.32
C SER A 72 -7.40 1.76 -6.22
N ALA A 73 -6.44 0.94 -6.65
CA ALA A 73 -5.36 0.39 -5.83
C ALA A 73 -4.03 1.18 -5.98
N VAL A 74 -4.05 2.38 -6.58
CA VAL A 74 -2.86 3.21 -6.75
C VAL A 74 -2.15 3.42 -5.41
N PRO A 75 -0.80 3.31 -5.35
CA PRO A 75 -0.06 3.57 -4.13
C PRO A 75 -0.32 4.98 -3.60
N ILE A 76 -0.56 5.12 -2.28
CA ILE A 76 -0.76 6.42 -1.62
C ILE A 76 0.27 6.58 -0.51
N ILE A 77 1.09 7.63 -0.59
CA ILE A 77 1.95 8.08 0.51
C ILE A 77 1.35 9.35 1.09
N PHE A 78 1.03 9.33 2.38
CA PHE A 78 0.64 10.55 3.09
C PHE A 78 1.86 11.42 3.37
N ILE A 79 1.75 12.73 3.12
CA ILE A 79 2.78 13.74 3.45
C ILE A 79 2.12 14.83 4.28
N THR A 80 2.33 14.86 5.58
CA THR A 80 1.57 15.76 6.46
C THR A 80 2.34 16.18 7.71
N ALA A 81 1.92 17.30 8.32
CA ALA A 81 2.46 17.75 9.61
C ALA A 81 2.00 16.90 10.82
N LYS A 82 1.00 16.03 10.64
CA LYS A 82 0.57 15.10 11.70
C LYS A 82 1.64 14.05 11.92
N SER A 83 2.17 13.97 13.14
CA SER A 83 3.33 13.11 13.45
C SER A 83 3.06 12.10 14.56
N SER A 84 1.86 12.09 15.16
CA SER A 84 1.59 11.14 16.23
C SER A 84 1.49 9.71 15.68
N VAL A 85 1.91 8.73 16.48
CA VAL A 85 1.77 7.31 16.15
C VAL A 85 0.31 6.96 15.79
N LYS A 86 -0.66 7.60 16.46
CA LYS A 86 -2.08 7.41 16.17
C LYS A 86 -2.46 7.88 14.76
N ASP A 87 -1.90 9.00 14.31
CA ASP A 87 -2.17 9.52 12.97
C ASP A 87 -1.57 8.62 11.89
N VAL A 88 -0.33 8.14 12.12
CA VAL A 88 0.32 7.17 11.22
C VAL A 88 -0.50 5.89 11.11
N VAL A 89 -0.90 5.31 12.24
CA VAL A 89 -1.73 4.10 12.29
C VAL A 89 -3.05 4.36 11.56
N LYS A 90 -3.73 5.48 11.83
CA LYS A 90 -4.97 5.86 11.15
C LYS A 90 -4.80 5.95 9.63
N GLY A 91 -3.70 6.56 9.16
CA GLY A 91 -3.42 6.66 7.73
C GLY A 91 -3.29 5.30 7.04
N LEU A 92 -2.56 4.39 7.67
CA LEU A 92 -2.41 3.03 7.17
C LEU A 92 -3.73 2.24 7.24
N GLU A 93 -4.53 2.43 8.30
CA GLU A 93 -5.85 1.79 8.47
C GLU A 93 -6.86 2.21 7.39
N ILE A 94 -6.81 3.46 6.93
CA ILE A 94 -7.68 3.98 5.89
C ILE A 94 -7.29 3.46 4.50
N GLY A 95 -6.09 2.87 4.37
CA GLY A 95 -5.60 2.30 3.12
C GLY A 95 -4.43 3.05 2.49
N GLY A 96 -3.76 3.94 3.22
CA GLY A 96 -2.47 4.49 2.81
C GLY A 96 -1.37 3.42 2.82
N ASP A 97 -0.43 3.52 1.91
CA ASP A 97 0.67 2.55 1.77
C ASP A 97 1.92 2.98 2.52
N ASP A 98 2.10 4.27 2.76
CA ASP A 98 3.20 4.82 3.54
C ASP A 98 2.85 6.21 4.09
N TYR A 99 3.75 6.76 4.93
CA TYR A 99 3.52 7.99 5.65
C TYR A 99 4.84 8.77 5.82
N VAL A 100 4.83 10.06 5.50
CA VAL A 100 5.96 10.97 5.63
C VAL A 100 5.54 12.19 6.43
N VAL A 101 6.30 12.53 7.46
CA VAL A 101 6.01 13.67 8.33
C VAL A 101 6.73 14.92 7.84
N LYS A 102 6.02 16.04 7.68
CA LYS A 102 6.59 17.35 7.41
C LYS A 102 7.23 17.95 8.69
N PRO A 103 8.43 18.57 8.63
CA PRO A 103 9.33 18.66 7.48
C PRO A 103 10.05 17.33 7.23
N PHE A 104 10.25 16.97 5.97
CA PHE A 104 10.88 15.73 5.54
C PHE A 104 12.21 16.00 4.80
N ASP A 105 13.08 15.00 4.82
CA ASP A 105 14.27 14.96 3.99
C ASP A 105 13.92 14.51 2.55
N ASN A 106 14.51 15.17 1.54
CA ASN A 106 14.25 14.83 0.14
C ASN A 106 14.67 13.41 -0.22
N HIS A 107 15.77 12.90 0.38
CA HIS A 107 16.22 11.53 0.12
C HIS A 107 15.26 10.51 0.78
N GLU A 108 14.70 10.83 1.94
CA GLU A 108 13.69 9.99 2.59
C GLU A 108 12.45 9.88 1.71
N LEU A 109 11.91 11.01 1.24
CA LEU A 109 10.73 11.03 0.38
C LEU A 109 10.97 10.22 -0.90
N LEU A 110 12.10 10.45 -1.59
CA LEU A 110 12.45 9.71 -2.80
C LEU A 110 12.63 8.22 -2.54
N ALA A 111 13.27 7.83 -1.45
CA ALA A 111 13.44 6.41 -1.09
C ALA A 111 12.09 5.71 -0.88
N ARG A 112 11.12 6.37 -0.24
CA ARG A 112 9.77 5.85 -0.04
C ARG A 112 9.00 5.75 -1.36
N ILE A 113 9.08 6.79 -2.22
CA ILE A 113 8.49 6.78 -3.56
C ILE A 113 9.04 5.60 -4.38
N HIS A 114 10.35 5.45 -4.47
CA HIS A 114 10.97 4.34 -5.19
C HIS A 114 10.58 2.97 -4.61
N THR A 115 10.37 2.88 -3.29
CA THR A 115 9.92 1.65 -2.65
C THR A 115 8.50 1.29 -3.08
N GLN A 116 7.59 2.26 -3.20
CA GLN A 116 6.23 2.02 -3.65
C GLN A 116 6.15 1.75 -5.16
N LEU A 117 7.00 2.43 -5.97
CA LEU A 117 7.03 2.26 -7.43
C LEU A 117 7.80 1.00 -7.87
N ARG A 118 8.70 0.47 -7.04
CA ARG A 118 9.51 -0.69 -7.37
C ARG A 118 8.63 -1.91 -7.64
N ARG A 119 8.28 -2.09 -8.89
CA ARG A 119 7.69 -3.32 -9.41
C ARG A 119 8.77 -4.40 -9.39
N GLY A 120 8.84 -5.12 -8.29
CA GLY A 120 9.54 -6.38 -8.13
C GLY A 120 10.89 -6.53 -8.85
N THR A 121 11.97 -6.19 -8.18
CA THR A 121 13.24 -6.83 -8.44
C THR A 121 13.73 -7.49 -7.16
N THR A 122 13.79 -8.79 -7.24
CA THR A 122 14.73 -9.69 -6.59
C THR A 122 14.56 -9.99 -5.10
N GLU A 123 14.16 -11.24 -4.80
CA GLU A 123 15.08 -12.14 -4.11
C GLU A 123 14.74 -13.59 -4.46
N ARG A 124 15.76 -14.45 -4.57
CA ARG A 124 15.77 -15.82 -5.06
C ARG A 124 14.76 -16.73 -4.33
N GLY A 125 13.59 -16.85 -4.89
CA GLY A 125 12.52 -17.79 -4.61
C GLY A 125 11.74 -17.98 -5.90
N ALA A 126 10.93 -19.00 -6.05
CA ALA A 126 10.13 -19.21 -7.25
C ALA A 126 9.44 -17.92 -7.65
N ASP A 127 9.58 -17.51 -8.93
CA ASP A 127 8.94 -16.28 -9.45
C ASP A 127 7.41 -16.34 -9.36
N GLU A 128 6.89 -17.56 -9.21
CA GLU A 128 5.47 -17.83 -9.04
C GLU A 128 5.26 -18.87 -7.94
N LEU A 129 4.29 -18.64 -7.07
CA LEU A 129 3.77 -19.63 -6.13
C LEU A 129 2.32 -19.93 -6.46
N THR A 130 1.98 -21.22 -6.36
CA THR A 130 0.63 -21.73 -6.62
C THR A 130 0.16 -22.50 -5.40
N PHE A 131 -1.08 -22.27 -4.99
CA PHE A 131 -1.72 -22.89 -3.83
C PHE A 131 -3.07 -23.47 -4.22
N ALA A 132 -3.53 -24.50 -3.48
CA ALA A 132 -4.82 -25.15 -3.67
C ALA A 132 -5.07 -25.54 -5.14
N ASP A 133 -4.15 -26.36 -5.70
CA ASP A 133 -4.24 -26.89 -7.07
C ASP A 133 -4.39 -25.81 -8.18
N GLY A 134 -3.95 -24.59 -7.88
CA GLY A 134 -4.00 -23.46 -8.82
C GLY A 134 -5.14 -22.46 -8.57
N ASP A 135 -5.91 -22.66 -7.52
CA ASP A 135 -6.96 -21.72 -7.11
C ASP A 135 -6.40 -20.34 -6.73
N LEU A 136 -5.19 -20.29 -6.19
CA LEU A 136 -4.46 -19.05 -5.94
C LEU A 136 -3.07 -19.12 -6.58
N ARG A 137 -2.76 -18.14 -7.43
CA ARG A 137 -1.44 -17.96 -8.05
C ARG A 137 -0.92 -16.58 -7.74
N ILE A 138 0.34 -16.49 -7.38
CA ILE A 138 1.04 -15.24 -7.02
C ILE A 138 2.30 -15.17 -7.87
N ASN A 139 2.34 -14.24 -8.81
CA ASN A 139 3.54 -13.93 -9.57
C ASN A 139 4.25 -12.76 -8.90
N PHE A 140 5.44 -13.02 -8.35
CA PHE A 140 6.21 -12.00 -7.62
C PHE A 140 6.94 -11.03 -8.55
N HIS A 141 7.18 -11.42 -9.80
CA HIS A 141 7.85 -10.59 -10.78
C HIS A 141 6.89 -9.54 -11.35
N THR A 142 5.71 -9.97 -11.82
CA THR A 142 4.69 -9.07 -12.36
C THR A 142 3.82 -8.45 -11.28
N ARG A 143 3.89 -8.94 -10.03
CA ARG A 143 3.02 -8.63 -8.89
C ARG A 143 1.55 -8.94 -9.15
N GLU A 144 1.28 -9.84 -10.05
CA GLU A 144 -0.06 -10.29 -10.36
C GLU A 144 -0.51 -11.40 -9.40
N VAL A 145 -1.74 -11.31 -8.97
CA VAL A 145 -2.40 -12.34 -8.17
C VAL A 145 -3.65 -12.77 -8.90
N SER A 146 -3.82 -14.06 -9.08
CA SER A 146 -5.07 -14.62 -9.61
C SER A 146 -5.68 -15.59 -8.61
N VAL A 147 -6.99 -15.49 -8.45
CA VAL A 147 -7.78 -16.33 -7.54
C VAL A 147 -8.94 -16.93 -8.32
N TYR A 148 -9.03 -18.28 -8.29
CA TYR A 148 -10.03 -19.03 -9.09
C TYR A 148 -10.02 -18.63 -10.57
N GLY A 149 -8.81 -18.38 -11.12
CA GLY A 149 -8.60 -18.00 -12.52
C GLY A 149 -8.91 -16.53 -12.86
N LYS A 150 -9.24 -15.69 -11.88
CA LYS A 150 -9.49 -14.25 -12.07
C LYS A 150 -8.37 -13.42 -11.45
N LEU A 151 -7.90 -12.41 -12.18
CA LEU A 151 -6.96 -11.42 -11.64
C LEU A 151 -7.61 -10.64 -10.51
N VAL A 152 -6.84 -10.42 -9.45
CA VAL A 152 -7.25 -9.67 -8.25
C VAL A 152 -6.31 -8.50 -8.07
N GLU A 153 -6.87 -7.30 -8.01
CA GLU A 153 -6.11 -6.08 -7.80
C GLU A 153 -5.80 -5.89 -6.32
N LEU A 154 -4.50 -5.87 -6.00
CA LEU A 154 -4.00 -5.62 -4.65
C LEU A 154 -3.24 -4.29 -4.59
N THR A 155 -3.41 -3.55 -3.49
CA THR A 155 -2.52 -2.42 -3.21
C THR A 155 -1.09 -2.92 -2.95
N PRO A 156 -0.06 -2.07 -3.08
CA PRO A 156 1.32 -2.47 -2.81
C PRO A 156 1.52 -3.10 -1.44
N LYS A 157 0.87 -2.60 -0.40
CA LYS A 157 0.98 -3.17 0.96
C LYS A 157 0.24 -4.49 1.12
N GLU A 158 -0.94 -4.64 0.52
CA GLU A 158 -1.63 -5.93 0.46
C GLU A 158 -0.78 -6.98 -0.24
N PHE A 159 -0.17 -6.63 -1.38
CA PHE A 159 0.72 -7.54 -2.09
C PHE A 159 1.96 -7.90 -1.27
N THR A 160 2.58 -6.93 -0.57
CA THR A 160 3.72 -7.17 0.32
C THR A 160 3.34 -8.13 1.45
N LEU A 161 2.22 -7.87 2.15
CA LEU A 161 1.75 -8.75 3.22
C LEU A 161 1.43 -10.16 2.71
N LEU A 162 0.75 -10.28 1.57
CA LEU A 162 0.46 -11.56 0.93
C LEU A 162 1.76 -12.29 0.57
N SER A 163 2.75 -11.58 0.03
CA SER A 163 4.05 -12.14 -0.35
C SER A 163 4.81 -12.68 0.86
N VAL A 164 4.83 -11.94 1.98
CA VAL A 164 5.45 -12.39 3.23
C VAL A 164 4.77 -13.66 3.74
N LEU A 165 3.44 -13.69 3.74
CA LEU A 165 2.67 -14.85 4.18
C LEU A 165 2.90 -16.07 3.28
N ALA A 166 2.81 -15.89 1.96
CA ALA A 166 2.91 -16.96 0.98
C ALA A 166 4.33 -17.58 0.92
N ARG A 167 5.37 -16.75 1.00
CA ARG A 167 6.77 -17.24 1.05
C ARG A 167 7.09 -18.00 2.33
N ASN A 168 6.31 -17.84 3.39
CA ASN A 168 6.40 -18.56 4.65
C ASN A 168 5.23 -19.55 4.85
N ALA A 169 4.65 -20.05 3.76
CA ALA A 169 3.52 -20.97 3.83
C ALA A 169 3.80 -22.16 4.75
N GLY A 170 2.81 -22.54 5.56
CA GLY A 170 2.92 -23.60 6.56
C GLY A 170 3.49 -23.13 7.92
N ARG A 171 4.23 -22.02 7.96
CA ARG A 171 4.80 -21.44 9.19
C ARG A 171 3.82 -20.44 9.83
N VAL A 172 3.72 -20.45 11.15
CA VAL A 172 3.06 -19.37 11.89
C VAL A 172 4.02 -18.19 12.00
N LEU A 173 3.60 -17.03 11.50
CA LEU A 173 4.31 -15.77 11.66
C LEU A 173 3.66 -14.97 12.79
N THR A 174 4.47 -14.44 13.69
CA THR A 174 4.00 -13.55 14.74
C THR A 174 3.52 -12.21 14.17
N ARG A 175 2.70 -11.48 14.92
CA ARG A 175 2.27 -10.14 14.51
C ARG A 175 3.46 -9.21 14.29
N SER A 176 4.45 -9.25 15.19
CA SER A 176 5.67 -8.44 15.08
C SER A 176 6.47 -8.77 13.82
N GLU A 177 6.68 -10.07 13.49
CA GLU A 177 7.36 -10.46 12.26
C GLU A 177 6.64 -9.94 11.01
N LEU A 178 5.30 -10.07 10.97
CA LEU A 178 4.49 -9.60 9.85
C LEU A 178 4.55 -8.09 9.70
N ILE A 179 4.44 -7.34 10.81
CA ILE A 179 4.52 -5.88 10.80
C ILE A 179 5.89 -5.43 10.32
N THR A 180 6.95 -5.95 10.93
CA THR A 180 8.33 -5.59 10.57
C THR A 180 8.64 -5.87 9.09
N GLN A 181 8.22 -7.03 8.57
CA GLN A 181 8.48 -7.40 7.18
C GLN A 181 7.58 -6.67 6.16
N THR A 182 6.41 -6.19 6.58
CA THR A 182 5.46 -5.51 5.68
C THR A 182 5.62 -3.99 5.71
N TRP A 183 5.81 -3.39 6.89
CA TRP A 183 5.86 -1.95 7.07
C TRP A 183 7.24 -1.42 7.46
N GLY A 184 8.07 -2.21 8.13
CA GLY A 184 9.36 -1.83 8.66
C GLY A 184 9.41 -1.94 10.19
N PRO A 185 10.62 -1.96 10.78
CA PRO A 185 10.79 -2.12 12.23
C PRO A 185 10.24 -0.93 13.03
N GLU A 186 10.15 0.25 12.44
CA GLU A 186 9.60 1.48 13.04
C GLU A 186 8.09 1.40 13.33
N TYR A 187 7.37 0.47 12.70
CA TYR A 187 5.91 0.28 12.85
C TYR A 187 5.52 -0.79 13.89
N GLY A 188 6.41 -1.12 14.82
CA GLY A 188 6.29 -2.29 15.73
C GLY A 188 4.97 -2.47 16.52
N GLU A 189 4.14 -1.42 16.65
CA GLU A 189 2.85 -1.47 17.36
C GLU A 189 1.62 -1.42 16.42
N ALA A 190 1.78 -1.51 15.11
CA ALA A 190 0.69 -1.41 14.14
C ALA A 190 -0.20 -2.67 14.07
N ASN A 191 -0.57 -3.24 15.23
CA ASN A 191 -1.37 -4.48 15.32
C ASN A 191 -2.76 -4.34 14.72
N GLU A 192 -3.40 -3.18 14.84
CA GLU A 192 -4.74 -2.96 14.26
C GLU A 192 -4.66 -2.84 12.74
N SER A 193 -3.63 -2.17 12.22
CA SER A 193 -3.37 -2.12 10.78
C SER A 193 -3.18 -3.52 10.20
N LEU A 194 -2.39 -4.38 10.83
CA LEU A 194 -2.21 -5.76 10.38
C LEU A 194 -3.54 -6.53 10.31
N LYS A 195 -4.41 -6.40 11.32
CA LYS A 195 -5.73 -7.05 11.32
C LYS A 195 -6.59 -6.57 10.14
N LEU A 196 -6.57 -5.27 9.88
CA LEU A 196 -7.34 -4.67 8.81
C LEU A 196 -6.85 -5.13 7.43
N TYR A 197 -5.53 -5.14 7.20
CA TYR A 197 -4.95 -5.63 5.95
C TYR A 197 -5.19 -7.13 5.74
N VAL A 198 -5.14 -7.95 6.78
CA VAL A 198 -5.56 -9.36 6.72
C VAL A 198 -7.03 -9.48 6.35
N HIS A 199 -7.90 -8.60 6.90
CA HIS A 199 -9.31 -8.58 6.52
C HIS A 199 -9.52 -8.20 5.04
N TYR A 200 -8.80 -7.18 4.54
CA TYR A 200 -8.88 -6.80 3.13
C TYR A 200 -8.36 -7.90 2.20
N LEU A 201 -7.24 -8.53 2.53
CA LEU A 201 -6.73 -9.66 1.77
C LEU A 201 -7.74 -10.80 1.73
N ARG A 202 -8.32 -11.19 2.87
CA ARG A 202 -9.34 -12.23 2.92
C ARG A 202 -10.53 -11.90 2.03
N LYS A 203 -11.01 -10.66 2.02
CA LYS A 203 -12.10 -10.24 1.13
C LYS A 203 -11.76 -10.41 -0.35
N LYS A 204 -10.50 -10.33 -0.70
CA LYS A 204 -10.04 -10.39 -2.10
C LYS A 204 -9.65 -11.80 -2.54
N ILE A 205 -9.11 -12.63 -1.63
CA ILE A 205 -8.55 -13.93 -2.01
C ILE A 205 -9.29 -15.14 -1.46
N GLU A 206 -10.14 -15.01 -0.43
CA GLU A 206 -10.90 -16.14 0.15
C GLU A 206 -12.28 -16.24 -0.48
N ARG A 207 -12.81 -17.46 -0.59
CA ARG A 207 -14.24 -17.68 -0.98
C ARG A 207 -15.18 -17.10 0.08
N ASP A 208 -14.90 -17.36 1.34
CA ASP A 208 -15.60 -16.80 2.49
C ASP A 208 -14.59 -16.18 3.46
N PRO A 209 -14.52 -14.83 3.55
CA PRO A 209 -13.60 -14.15 4.47
C PRO A 209 -13.74 -14.56 5.94
N ASN A 210 -14.92 -15.07 6.35
CA ASN A 210 -15.18 -15.52 7.71
C ASN A 210 -14.76 -16.98 7.94
N ARG A 211 -14.54 -17.75 6.86
CA ARG A 211 -14.04 -19.12 6.87
C ARG A 211 -12.80 -19.23 5.98
N PRO A 212 -11.70 -18.54 6.33
CA PRO A 212 -10.54 -18.44 5.47
C PRO A 212 -9.86 -19.79 5.29
N GLU A 213 -9.44 -20.08 4.05
CA GLU A 213 -8.71 -21.29 3.66
C GLU A 213 -7.22 -20.98 3.46
N PHE A 214 -6.86 -19.78 2.99
CA PHE A 214 -5.47 -19.37 2.74
C PHE A 214 -4.82 -18.71 3.95
N ILE A 215 -5.44 -17.65 4.52
CA ILE A 215 -4.87 -16.89 5.64
C ILE A 215 -5.54 -17.34 6.94
N LEU A 216 -4.88 -18.21 7.68
CA LEU A 216 -5.39 -18.78 8.92
C LEU A 216 -4.95 -17.96 10.13
N THR A 217 -5.84 -17.74 11.10
CA THR A 217 -5.52 -17.06 12.36
C THR A 217 -4.95 -18.06 13.38
N SER A 218 -3.74 -17.79 13.88
CA SER A 218 -3.16 -18.46 15.04
C SER A 218 -3.42 -17.62 16.29
N ARG A 219 -4.46 -17.97 17.06
CA ARG A 219 -4.94 -17.17 18.21
C ARG A 219 -3.81 -16.85 19.18
N GLY A 220 -3.70 -15.60 19.59
CA GLY A 220 -2.68 -15.11 20.52
C GLY A 220 -1.29 -14.92 19.91
N ILE A 221 -0.99 -15.45 18.71
CA ILE A 221 0.34 -15.45 18.09
C ILE A 221 0.38 -14.55 16.85
N GLY A 222 -0.41 -14.85 15.82
CA GLY A 222 -0.35 -14.15 14.54
C GLY A 222 -1.13 -14.88 13.45
N TYR A 223 -0.52 -15.06 12.28
CA TYR A 223 -1.17 -15.67 11.12
C TYR A 223 -0.27 -16.72 10.46
N ARG A 224 -0.90 -17.65 9.76
CA ARG A 224 -0.26 -18.69 8.97
C ARG A 224 -0.89 -18.75 7.59
N PHE A 225 -0.09 -18.81 6.55
CA PHE A 225 -0.57 -19.14 5.22
C PHE A 225 -0.69 -20.66 5.07
N ALA A 226 -1.77 -21.13 4.45
CA ALA A 226 -1.96 -22.56 4.23
C ALA A 226 -0.90 -23.12 3.28
N ASN A 227 -0.47 -24.35 3.52
CA ASN A 227 0.55 -25.04 2.71
C ASN A 227 -0.13 -26.13 1.84
N LYS A 228 -1.10 -25.71 1.03
CA LYS A 228 -1.83 -26.64 0.17
C LYS A 228 -1.66 -26.27 -1.29
#